data_889c1962e80eb76ee10b5500f5abbab0
#
_entry.id   889c1962e80eb76ee10b5500f5abbab0
#
_cell.length_a   1.000
_cell.length_b   1.000
_cell.length_c   1.000
_cell.angle_alpha   90.00
_cell.angle_beta   90.00
_cell.angle_gamma   90.00
#
_symmetry.space_group_name_H-M   'P 1'
#
loop_
_entity.id
_entity.type
_entity.pdbx_description
1 polymer ?
#
loop_
_entity_poly.entity_id
_entity_poly.type
_entity_poly.pdbx_seq_one_letter_code
_entity_poly.pdbx_strand_id
1 'polypeptide(L)'
;MMFQPLTLLAPAYSGGSEYTVINGSTTANAFGSWVQIGTSPPYKCNRIWLTGRPDSSNTALPGLINIGIGPSGSQTIILPNLMFNAEGSYNGAPFSVTFPVKIPPNSPIWAQMAQNTTTSYNFEIGGVCWNDNTNDEGVVTSYVDPSTSSGIQVAISASGSWGPVTITSSSGQFRKYAFSIMPVGSPTYFGVSSEILLNGNSIFPALVTYISNGGNSVNSSPPLWGPFDCDIPKGSTITMQGYAAVGASLSFQIAFYGIS
;
A
#
# COMPACT_ATOMS: atom_id res chain seq x y z
N MET A 1 -7.45 9.88 -30.10
CA MET A 1 -7.09 9.61 -28.70
C MET A 1 -6.21 10.78 -28.25
N MET A 2 -6.74 11.70 -27.46
CA MET A 2 -5.91 12.80 -26.92
C MET A 2 -5.16 12.22 -25.71
N PHE A 3 -3.85 12.10 -25.80
CA PHE A 3 -3.02 11.85 -24.65
C PHE A 3 -3.04 13.09 -23.76
N GLN A 4 -3.65 13.02 -22.61
CA GLN A 4 -3.55 14.08 -21.63
C GLN A 4 -2.17 13.98 -20.95
N PRO A 5 -1.45 15.08 -20.74
CA PRO A 5 -0.13 15.05 -20.14
C PRO A 5 -0.23 14.52 -18.72
N LEU A 6 0.75 13.70 -18.32
CA LEU A 6 0.93 13.27 -16.94
C LEU A 6 1.39 14.46 -16.11
N THR A 7 0.83 14.60 -14.91
CA THR A 7 1.26 15.65 -13.98
C THR A 7 2.08 15.02 -12.86
N LEU A 8 3.32 15.44 -12.72
CA LEU A 8 4.19 15.05 -11.62
C LEU A 8 3.66 15.59 -10.30
N LEU A 9 3.54 14.71 -9.32
CA LEU A 9 3.20 15.03 -7.94
C LEU A 9 4.50 15.15 -7.12
N ALA A 10 5.36 16.05 -7.50
CA ALA A 10 6.56 16.40 -6.74
C ALA A 10 6.89 17.85 -7.05
N PRO A 11 7.52 18.60 -6.14
CA PRO A 11 8.01 19.92 -6.45
C PRO A 11 8.99 19.81 -7.62
N ALA A 12 8.93 20.78 -8.52
CA ALA A 12 9.86 20.90 -9.61
C ALA A 12 11.30 20.83 -9.08
N TYR A 13 12.14 20.05 -9.74
CA TYR A 13 13.55 19.86 -9.43
C TYR A 13 14.23 21.20 -9.07
N SER A 14 14.50 21.39 -7.81
CA SER A 14 15.31 22.50 -7.30
C SER A 14 16.39 21.93 -6.38
N GLY A 15 17.40 21.34 -7.01
CA GLY A 15 18.67 21.09 -6.31
C GLY A 15 18.76 19.83 -5.47
N GLY A 16 18.11 18.72 -5.84
CA GLY A 16 18.53 17.43 -5.33
C GLY A 16 17.49 16.42 -4.84
N SER A 17 16.22 16.77 -4.66
CA SER A 17 15.19 15.80 -4.30
C SER A 17 14.03 15.84 -5.30
N GLU A 18 13.82 14.72 -5.99
CA GLU A 18 12.68 14.53 -6.91
C GLU A 18 11.40 14.13 -6.18
N TYR A 19 11.44 14.03 -4.85
CA TYR A 19 10.39 13.52 -3.99
C TYR A 19 10.06 14.50 -2.87
N THR A 20 8.82 14.44 -2.40
CA THR A 20 8.43 15.14 -1.17
C THR A 20 8.65 14.23 0.03
N VAL A 21 9.27 14.75 1.08
CA VAL A 21 9.48 14.01 2.32
C VAL A 21 8.24 14.11 3.19
N ILE A 22 7.71 12.98 3.60
CA ILE A 22 6.69 12.87 4.65
C ILE A 22 7.31 12.23 5.90
N ASN A 23 6.85 12.66 7.06
CA ASN A 23 7.41 12.22 8.34
C ASN A 23 6.36 11.41 9.12
N GLY A 24 6.81 10.33 9.74
CA GLY A 24 6.02 9.60 10.72
C GLY A 24 5.79 10.43 11.99
N SER A 25 4.78 10.07 12.75
CA SER A 25 4.55 10.62 14.08
C SER A 25 5.59 10.13 15.08
N THR A 26 5.91 10.94 16.07
CA THR A 26 6.66 10.51 17.27
C THR A 26 5.79 9.71 18.26
N THR A 27 4.51 9.58 17.98
CA THR A 27 3.59 8.69 18.69
C THR A 27 3.38 7.44 17.84
N ALA A 28 3.73 6.27 18.39
CA ALA A 28 3.53 5.00 17.70
C ALA A 28 2.06 4.82 17.27
N ASN A 29 1.86 4.30 16.08
CA ASN A 29 0.56 4.02 15.47
C ASN A 29 -0.34 5.26 15.23
N ALA A 30 0.21 6.48 15.34
CA ALA A 30 -0.48 7.70 14.97
C ALA A 30 0.00 8.21 13.61
N PHE A 31 -0.92 8.77 12.85
CA PHE A 31 -0.53 9.49 11.62
C PHE A 31 0.19 10.79 11.97
N GLY A 32 1.27 11.07 11.25
CA GLY A 32 1.95 12.35 11.26
C GLY A 32 1.13 13.45 10.57
N SER A 33 1.74 14.62 10.44
CA SER A 33 1.09 15.76 9.77
C SER A 33 0.89 15.49 8.28
N TRP A 34 -0.18 16.06 7.71
CA TRP A 34 -0.37 16.11 6.27
C TRP A 34 0.70 16.97 5.60
N VAL A 35 1.32 16.45 4.55
CA VAL A 35 2.27 17.15 3.70
C VAL A 35 1.72 17.18 2.28
N GLN A 36 1.68 18.37 1.66
CA GLN A 36 1.25 18.47 0.26
C GLN A 36 2.33 17.91 -0.65
N ILE A 37 1.97 16.89 -1.43
CA ILE A 37 2.86 16.20 -2.38
C ILE A 37 2.69 16.69 -3.82
N GLY A 38 1.68 17.52 -4.07
CA GLY A 38 1.45 18.10 -5.39
C GLY A 38 0.06 18.72 -5.54
N THR A 39 -0.27 19.03 -6.78
CA THR A 39 -1.60 19.51 -7.19
C THR A 39 -1.99 18.80 -8.48
N SER A 40 -3.22 18.35 -8.59
CA SER A 40 -3.73 17.73 -9.82
C SER A 40 -3.77 18.73 -10.98
N PRO A 41 -3.71 18.25 -12.24
CA PRO A 41 -3.80 19.11 -13.41
C PRO A 41 -5.17 19.82 -13.50
N PRO A 42 -5.34 20.79 -14.44
CA PRO A 42 -6.59 21.53 -14.62
C PRO A 42 -7.72 20.69 -15.24
N TYR A 43 -7.57 19.38 -15.30
CA TYR A 43 -8.58 18.42 -15.72
C TYR A 43 -8.73 17.31 -14.67
N LYS A 44 -9.88 16.62 -14.70
CA LYS A 44 -10.17 15.51 -13.81
C LYS A 44 -9.23 14.34 -14.09
N CYS A 45 -8.67 13.74 -13.04
CA CYS A 45 -7.91 12.49 -13.12
C CYS A 45 -8.74 11.32 -12.57
N ASN A 46 -8.55 10.14 -13.17
CA ASN A 46 -9.15 8.88 -12.71
C ASN A 46 -8.11 7.82 -12.35
N ARG A 47 -6.83 8.18 -12.39
CA ARG A 47 -5.69 7.34 -11.99
C ARG A 47 -4.68 8.13 -11.19
N ILE A 48 -4.09 7.48 -10.24
CA ILE A 48 -2.89 7.93 -9.54
C ILE A 48 -1.87 6.80 -9.48
N TRP A 49 -0.64 7.08 -9.86
CA TRP A 49 0.52 6.26 -9.59
C TRP A 49 1.37 6.95 -8.54
N LEU A 50 1.75 6.21 -7.53
CA LEU A 50 2.60 6.69 -6.44
C LEU A 50 3.85 5.84 -6.38
N THR A 51 4.95 6.48 -6.12
CA THR A 51 6.23 5.84 -5.85
C THR A 51 6.89 6.51 -4.66
N GLY A 52 7.73 5.75 -3.96
CA GLY A 52 8.44 6.30 -2.82
C GLY A 52 9.42 5.30 -2.22
N ARG A 53 10.23 5.79 -1.30
CA ARG A 53 11.21 5.00 -0.59
C ARG A 53 11.45 5.54 0.82
N PRO A 54 11.83 4.70 1.77
CA PRO A 54 12.30 5.17 3.08
C PRO A 54 13.64 5.90 2.94
N ASP A 55 13.85 6.91 3.76
CA ASP A 55 15.07 7.74 3.77
C ASP A 55 16.22 7.11 4.55
N SER A 56 15.97 6.10 5.38
CA SER A 56 17.04 5.52 6.21
C SER A 56 16.73 4.13 6.74
N SER A 57 17.82 3.41 7.03
CA SER A 57 17.95 2.25 7.92
C SER A 57 17.76 0.84 7.33
N ASN A 58 18.07 -0.17 8.14
CA ASN A 58 18.35 -1.56 7.71
C ASN A 58 17.29 -2.58 8.15
N THR A 59 16.14 -2.15 8.66
CA THR A 59 15.12 -3.03 9.24
C THR A 59 13.81 -2.88 8.47
N ALA A 60 13.07 -3.97 8.25
CA ALA A 60 11.72 -3.89 7.70
C ALA A 60 10.75 -3.46 8.80
N LEU A 61 10.22 -2.26 8.69
CA LEU A 61 9.24 -1.70 9.60
C LEU A 61 7.95 -1.41 8.83
N PRO A 62 6.82 -2.03 9.19
CA PRO A 62 5.56 -1.73 8.53
C PRO A 62 5.08 -0.32 8.85
N GLY A 63 4.46 0.31 7.88
CA GLY A 63 3.79 1.58 7.99
C GLY A 63 2.59 1.68 7.08
N LEU A 64 1.77 2.68 7.30
CA LEU A 64 0.58 2.98 6.53
C LEU A 64 0.64 4.42 6.00
N ILE A 65 0.30 4.61 4.74
CA ILE A 65 0.20 5.94 4.11
C ILE A 65 -1.27 6.21 3.77
N ASN A 66 -1.76 7.40 4.12
CA ASN A 66 -2.99 7.96 3.58
C ASN A 66 -2.67 8.97 2.50
N ILE A 67 -3.42 8.92 1.41
CA ILE A 67 -3.44 9.98 0.39
C ILE A 67 -4.78 10.69 0.46
N GLY A 68 -4.73 12.00 0.55
CA GLY A 68 -5.90 12.87 0.61
C GLY A 68 -5.89 13.95 -0.45
N ILE A 69 -7.06 14.51 -0.73
CA ILE A 69 -7.25 15.66 -1.62
C ILE A 69 -8.05 16.75 -0.93
N GLY A 70 -7.89 17.97 -1.40
CA GLY A 70 -8.66 19.13 -0.92
C GLY A 70 -7.82 20.16 -0.14
N PRO A 71 -8.47 21.16 0.45
CA PRO A 71 -7.79 22.23 1.17
C PRO A 71 -7.03 21.73 2.42
N SER A 72 -5.99 22.47 2.80
CA SER A 72 -5.28 22.20 4.07
C SER A 72 -6.25 22.22 5.26
N GLY A 73 -6.15 21.23 6.12
CA GLY A 73 -7.01 21.05 7.29
C GLY A 73 -8.40 20.43 7.00
N SER A 74 -8.71 20.15 5.72
CA SER A 74 -10.00 19.56 5.31
C SER A 74 -9.79 18.50 4.22
N GLN A 75 -8.73 17.73 4.33
CA GLN A 75 -8.39 16.68 3.35
C GLN A 75 -9.41 15.53 3.38
N THR A 76 -9.89 15.14 2.22
CA THR A 76 -10.67 13.92 2.03
C THR A 76 -9.73 12.79 1.64
N ILE A 77 -9.69 11.70 2.40
CA ILE A 77 -8.86 10.54 2.09
C ILE A 77 -9.44 9.83 0.87
N ILE A 78 -8.60 9.62 -0.15
CA ILE A 78 -8.93 8.89 -1.38
C ILE A 78 -8.24 7.54 -1.47
N LEU A 79 -7.08 7.38 -0.80
CA LEU A 79 -6.39 6.11 -0.65
C LEU A 79 -6.06 5.92 0.85
N PRO A 80 -6.86 5.14 1.57
CA PRO A 80 -6.63 4.88 2.97
C PRO A 80 -5.58 3.79 3.19
N ASN A 81 -4.68 3.98 4.15
CA ASN A 81 -3.85 2.95 4.76
C ASN A 81 -3.08 2.08 3.75
N LEU A 82 -2.42 2.69 2.77
CA LEU A 82 -1.53 1.96 1.88
C LEU A 82 -0.35 1.40 2.70
N MET A 83 -0.21 0.07 2.73
CA MET A 83 0.89 -0.58 3.44
C MET A 83 2.21 -0.39 2.68
N PHE A 84 3.25 0.00 3.41
CA PHE A 84 4.58 0.21 2.87
C PHE A 84 5.65 -0.20 3.91
N ASN A 85 6.91 -0.25 3.48
CA ASN A 85 8.03 -0.40 4.39
C ASN A 85 8.51 1.00 4.80
N ALA A 86 8.27 1.38 6.06
CA ALA A 86 8.65 2.68 6.60
C ALA A 86 10.15 2.80 6.88
N GLU A 87 10.83 1.67 7.04
CA GLU A 87 12.25 1.59 7.33
C GLU A 87 12.91 0.55 6.41
N GLY A 88 13.77 0.99 5.52
CA GLY A 88 14.44 0.10 4.58
C GLY A 88 15.74 0.69 4.08
N SER A 89 16.63 -0.14 3.52
CA SER A 89 17.84 0.36 2.91
C SER A 89 17.56 0.93 1.51
N TYR A 90 18.40 1.87 1.08
CA TYR A 90 18.34 2.48 -0.26
C TYR A 90 18.40 1.49 -1.43
N ASN A 91 18.73 0.22 -1.18
CA ASN A 91 18.87 -0.82 -2.20
C ASN A 91 17.58 -1.64 -2.42
N GLY A 92 16.50 -1.35 -1.67
CA GLY A 92 15.22 -2.02 -1.84
C GLY A 92 14.44 -1.52 -3.06
N ALA A 93 13.53 -2.35 -3.58
CA ALA A 93 12.60 -1.91 -4.60
C ALA A 93 11.73 -0.76 -4.04
N PRO A 94 11.53 0.33 -4.79
CA PRO A 94 10.70 1.43 -4.33
C PRO A 94 9.26 0.96 -4.15
N PHE A 95 8.56 1.56 -3.20
CA PHE A 95 7.11 1.50 -3.15
C PHE A 95 6.56 1.99 -4.50
N SER A 96 5.68 1.22 -5.11
CA SER A 96 5.09 1.58 -6.40
C SER A 96 3.69 1.00 -6.51
N VAL A 97 2.69 1.87 -6.60
CA VAL A 97 1.27 1.48 -6.63
C VAL A 97 0.48 2.33 -7.60
N THR A 98 -0.50 1.72 -8.26
CA THR A 98 -1.45 2.44 -9.11
C THR A 98 -2.87 2.12 -8.68
N PHE A 99 -3.69 3.16 -8.50
CA PHE A 99 -5.09 3.01 -8.15
C PHE A 99 -6.03 3.81 -9.06
N PRO A 100 -7.22 3.26 -9.37
CA PRO A 100 -8.30 4.01 -9.95
C PRO A 100 -8.97 4.86 -8.87
N VAL A 101 -8.84 6.18 -8.98
CA VAL A 101 -9.36 7.13 -7.98
C VAL A 101 -9.90 8.38 -8.66
N LYS A 102 -10.90 8.99 -8.06
CA LYS A 102 -11.44 10.25 -8.55
C LYS A 102 -10.67 11.44 -7.97
N ILE A 103 -10.00 12.20 -8.82
CA ILE A 103 -9.29 13.42 -8.43
C ILE A 103 -9.85 14.61 -9.22
N PRO A 104 -10.49 15.59 -8.56
CA PRO A 104 -10.98 16.80 -9.21
C PRO A 104 -9.84 17.63 -9.81
N PRO A 105 -10.13 18.51 -10.80
CA PRO A 105 -9.16 19.45 -11.32
C PRO A 105 -8.58 20.37 -10.24
N ASN A 106 -7.30 20.74 -10.38
CA ASN A 106 -6.60 21.70 -9.52
C ASN A 106 -6.70 21.38 -8.02
N SER A 107 -6.86 20.11 -7.66
CA SER A 107 -6.97 19.69 -6.26
C SER A 107 -5.58 19.51 -5.64
N PRO A 108 -5.28 20.13 -4.50
CA PRO A 108 -4.10 19.80 -3.72
C PRO A 108 -4.15 18.34 -3.29
N ILE A 109 -3.02 17.64 -3.44
CA ILE A 109 -2.85 16.22 -3.10
C ILE A 109 -1.88 16.14 -1.94
N TRP A 110 -2.26 15.39 -0.91
CA TRP A 110 -1.57 15.31 0.37
C TRP A 110 -1.25 13.87 0.72
N ALA A 111 -0.18 13.69 1.48
CA ALA A 111 0.16 12.41 2.09
C ALA A 111 0.44 12.59 3.59
N GLN A 112 0.13 11.57 4.36
CA GLN A 112 0.55 11.42 5.75
C GLN A 112 0.87 9.96 6.02
N MET A 113 1.75 9.67 6.96
CA MET A 113 2.14 8.30 7.30
C MET A 113 2.03 8.02 8.79
N ALA A 114 1.73 6.76 9.10
CA ALA A 114 1.79 6.19 10.44
C ALA A 114 2.78 5.03 10.46
N GLN A 115 3.41 4.79 11.60
CA GLN A 115 4.39 3.72 11.82
C GLN A 115 4.27 3.19 13.25
N ASN A 116 4.71 1.96 13.50
CA ASN A 116 4.55 1.31 14.81
C ASN A 116 5.70 1.61 15.80
N THR A 117 6.39 2.72 15.61
CA THR A 117 7.50 3.16 16.46
C THR A 117 7.34 4.61 16.89
N THR A 118 8.03 5.00 17.95
CA THR A 118 8.13 6.39 18.41
C THR A 118 9.27 7.18 17.74
N THR A 119 10.11 6.51 16.99
CA THR A 119 11.14 7.17 16.16
C THR A 119 10.45 7.66 14.89
N SER A 120 10.51 8.96 14.62
CA SER A 120 9.99 9.52 13.37
C SER A 120 10.95 9.21 12.23
N TYR A 121 10.52 8.36 11.31
CA TYR A 121 11.25 8.10 10.06
C TYR A 121 10.70 8.97 8.93
N ASN A 122 11.55 9.21 7.96
CA ASN A 122 11.22 9.94 6.76
C ASN A 122 10.89 8.96 5.63
N PHE A 123 9.94 9.34 4.79
CA PHE A 123 9.62 8.60 3.58
C PHE A 123 9.51 9.59 2.42
N GLU A 124 10.28 9.36 1.38
CA GLU A 124 10.23 10.13 0.16
C GLU A 124 9.10 9.61 -0.72
N ILE A 125 8.16 10.46 -1.11
CA ILE A 125 7.01 10.11 -1.94
C ILE A 125 6.86 11.05 -3.12
N GLY A 126 6.50 10.51 -4.26
CA GLY A 126 6.15 11.24 -5.48
C GLY A 126 5.18 10.42 -6.32
N GLY A 127 4.85 10.91 -7.49
CA GLY A 127 3.96 10.18 -8.38
C GLY A 127 3.45 11.01 -9.54
N VAL A 128 2.43 10.49 -10.20
CA VAL A 128 1.71 11.17 -11.28
C VAL A 128 0.22 10.85 -11.20
N CYS A 129 -0.62 11.79 -11.63
CA CYS A 129 -2.04 11.53 -11.84
C CYS A 129 -2.43 11.90 -13.28
N TRP A 130 -3.38 11.14 -13.83
CA TRP A 130 -3.82 11.32 -15.21
C TRP A 130 -5.26 10.85 -15.40
N ASN A 131 -5.80 11.14 -16.58
CA ASN A 131 -7.06 10.59 -17.06
C ASN A 131 -6.78 9.62 -18.21
N ASP A 132 -7.14 8.36 -18.06
CA ASP A 132 -6.99 7.33 -19.10
C ASP A 132 -8.21 7.23 -20.03
N ASN A 133 -9.14 8.20 -19.93
CA ASN A 133 -10.41 8.25 -20.70
C ASN A 133 -11.34 7.06 -20.43
N THR A 134 -11.15 6.33 -19.36
CA THR A 134 -12.13 5.34 -18.89
C THR A 134 -13.03 5.97 -17.83
N ASN A 135 -14.18 5.35 -17.58
CA ASN A 135 -15.05 5.71 -16.46
C ASN A 135 -14.72 4.89 -15.20
N ASP A 136 -13.52 4.32 -15.16
CA ASP A 136 -13.07 3.44 -14.08
C ASP A 136 -12.50 4.27 -12.91
N GLU A 137 -13.39 4.95 -12.22
CA GLU A 137 -13.09 5.64 -10.96
C GLU A 137 -13.61 4.80 -9.81
N GLY A 138 -12.81 4.68 -8.75
CA GLY A 138 -13.18 3.86 -7.60
C GLY A 138 -13.04 4.59 -6.27
N VAL A 139 -13.77 4.10 -5.30
CA VAL A 139 -13.54 4.40 -3.88
C VAL A 139 -12.79 3.22 -3.28
N VAL A 140 -11.63 3.50 -2.72
CA VAL A 140 -10.78 2.47 -2.12
C VAL A 140 -11.13 2.30 -0.64
N THR A 141 -11.38 1.05 -0.24
CA THR A 141 -11.54 0.65 1.16
C THR A 141 -10.38 -0.26 1.53
N SER A 142 -9.65 0.05 2.57
CA SER A 142 -8.54 -0.78 3.07
C SER A 142 -8.98 -1.70 4.20
N TYR A 143 -8.42 -2.88 4.22
CA TYR A 143 -8.49 -3.86 5.32
C TYR A 143 -7.07 -4.13 5.79
N VAL A 144 -6.72 -3.51 6.89
CA VAL A 144 -5.41 -3.54 7.56
C VAL A 144 -5.64 -3.47 9.07
N ASP A 145 -4.58 -3.52 9.87
CA ASP A 145 -4.64 -3.22 11.30
C ASP A 145 -4.09 -1.81 11.59
N PRO A 146 -4.93 -0.76 11.58
CA PRO A 146 -4.47 0.60 11.86
C PRO A 146 -4.00 0.79 13.30
N SER A 147 -4.38 -0.07 14.23
CA SER A 147 -3.96 0.02 15.64
C SER A 147 -2.48 -0.31 15.84
N THR A 148 -1.89 -1.01 14.89
CA THR A 148 -0.45 -1.34 14.85
C THR A 148 0.28 -0.68 13.68
N SER A 149 -0.38 0.21 12.94
CA SER A 149 0.13 0.82 11.68
C SER A 149 0.70 -0.21 10.72
N SER A 150 -0.01 -1.31 10.56
CA SER A 150 0.47 -2.46 9.81
C SER A 150 -0.66 -3.17 9.05
N GLY A 151 -0.31 -4.18 8.25
CA GLY A 151 -1.27 -5.13 7.71
C GLY A 151 -1.79 -6.10 8.78
N ILE A 152 -2.72 -6.95 8.38
CA ILE A 152 -3.20 -8.07 9.21
C ILE A 152 -2.06 -9.04 9.41
N GLN A 153 -1.66 -9.27 10.66
CA GLN A 153 -0.49 -10.08 10.98
C GLN A 153 -0.77 -11.58 10.86
N VAL A 154 0.15 -12.30 10.24
CA VAL A 154 0.20 -13.76 10.18
C VAL A 154 1.52 -14.23 10.75
N ALA A 155 1.47 -15.07 11.78
CA ALA A 155 2.66 -15.69 12.36
C ALA A 155 2.82 -17.11 11.83
N ILE A 156 4.03 -17.48 11.42
CA ILE A 156 4.38 -18.82 10.97
C ILE A 156 5.61 -19.31 11.74
N SER A 157 5.53 -20.51 12.30
CA SER A 157 6.64 -21.10 13.09
C SER A 157 7.63 -21.90 12.26
N ALA A 158 7.20 -22.37 11.08
CA ALA A 158 8.00 -23.17 10.15
C ALA A 158 7.40 -23.09 8.76
N SER A 159 8.14 -23.59 7.76
CA SER A 159 7.57 -23.77 6.40
C SER A 159 6.32 -24.66 6.46
N GLY A 160 5.27 -24.23 5.81
CA GLY A 160 4.00 -24.95 5.78
C GLY A 160 2.81 -24.12 5.31
N SER A 161 1.64 -24.72 5.35
CA SER A 161 0.39 -24.03 5.06
C SER A 161 0.08 -23.00 6.14
N TRP A 162 -0.50 -21.88 5.74
CA TRP A 162 -0.98 -20.83 6.62
C TRP A 162 -2.43 -20.45 6.29
N GLY A 163 -3.10 -19.89 7.26
CA GLY A 163 -4.51 -19.50 7.12
C GLY A 163 -5.50 -20.68 7.33
N PRO A 164 -6.79 -20.47 7.00
CA PRO A 164 -7.32 -19.22 6.48
C PRO A 164 -7.26 -18.06 7.50
N VAL A 165 -6.83 -16.90 7.04
CA VAL A 165 -6.84 -15.66 7.79
C VAL A 165 -8.02 -14.81 7.32
N THR A 166 -8.88 -14.39 8.23
CA THR A 166 -10.02 -13.54 7.88
C THR A 166 -9.56 -12.11 7.63
N ILE A 167 -9.74 -11.64 6.41
CA ILE A 167 -9.53 -10.25 6.02
C ILE A 167 -10.72 -9.40 6.46
N THR A 168 -11.92 -9.88 6.18
CA THR A 168 -13.18 -9.32 6.69
C THR A 168 -14.27 -10.38 6.67
N SER A 169 -15.17 -10.33 7.64
CA SER A 169 -16.38 -11.15 7.67
C SER A 169 -17.59 -10.47 7.03
N SER A 170 -17.45 -9.19 6.63
CA SER A 170 -18.51 -8.41 5.98
C SER A 170 -17.89 -7.33 5.09
N SER A 171 -17.65 -7.67 3.82
CA SER A 171 -17.08 -6.75 2.84
C SER A 171 -18.05 -5.62 2.46
N GLY A 172 -17.50 -4.50 1.96
CA GLY A 172 -18.23 -3.61 1.07
C GLY A 172 -18.62 -4.31 -0.24
N GLN A 173 -19.34 -3.62 -1.10
CA GLN A 173 -19.51 -4.04 -2.48
C GLN A 173 -18.34 -3.51 -3.31
N PHE A 174 -17.60 -4.41 -3.96
CA PHE A 174 -16.44 -4.05 -4.76
C PHE A 174 -16.54 -4.68 -6.15
N ARG A 175 -15.96 -4.01 -7.14
CA ARG A 175 -15.80 -4.51 -8.51
C ARG A 175 -14.34 -4.86 -8.85
N LYS A 176 -13.43 -4.46 -7.98
CA LYS A 176 -12.00 -4.79 -8.06
C LYS A 176 -11.42 -4.95 -6.67
N TYR A 177 -10.30 -5.66 -6.62
CA TYR A 177 -9.49 -5.73 -5.40
C TYR A 177 -8.00 -5.70 -5.72
N ALA A 178 -7.22 -5.29 -4.72
CA ALA A 178 -5.77 -5.40 -4.71
C ALA A 178 -5.32 -5.88 -3.34
N PHE A 179 -4.12 -6.42 -3.26
CA PHE A 179 -3.55 -6.83 -1.98
C PHE A 179 -2.03 -6.70 -1.98
N SER A 180 -1.46 -6.69 -0.78
CA SER A 180 -0.02 -6.63 -0.56
C SER A 180 0.37 -7.55 0.59
N ILE A 181 1.56 -8.13 0.52
CA ILE A 181 2.12 -9.00 1.57
C ILE A 181 3.52 -8.51 1.87
N MET A 182 3.84 -8.32 3.14
CA MET A 182 5.14 -7.85 3.60
C MET A 182 5.65 -8.71 4.76
N PRO A 183 6.90 -9.23 4.71
CA PRO A 183 7.52 -9.85 5.87
C PRO A 183 7.81 -8.80 6.94
N VAL A 184 7.86 -9.23 8.20
CA VAL A 184 8.26 -8.42 9.34
C VAL A 184 9.63 -8.88 9.83
N GLY A 185 10.52 -7.94 10.09
CA GLY A 185 11.90 -8.23 10.48
C GLY A 185 12.80 -8.50 9.27
N SER A 186 13.88 -9.21 9.47
CA SER A 186 14.91 -9.51 8.45
C SER A 186 15.04 -11.03 8.25
N PRO A 187 14.09 -11.69 7.59
CA PRO A 187 14.18 -13.12 7.34
C PRO A 187 15.34 -13.45 6.42
N THR A 188 16.06 -14.53 6.71
CA THR A 188 17.13 -15.04 5.83
C THR A 188 16.59 -15.62 4.53
N TYR A 189 15.37 -16.14 4.55
CA TYR A 189 14.63 -16.64 3.40
C TYR A 189 13.14 -16.52 3.66
N PHE A 190 12.38 -16.07 2.67
CA PHE A 190 10.93 -15.94 2.75
C PHE A 190 10.30 -16.10 1.37
N GLY A 191 9.41 -17.05 1.24
CA GLY A 191 8.58 -17.23 0.05
C GLY A 191 7.14 -17.48 0.45
N VAL A 192 6.20 -16.82 -0.17
CA VAL A 192 4.76 -16.97 0.10
C VAL A 192 4.00 -17.19 -1.19
N SER A 193 3.20 -18.25 -1.20
CA SER A 193 2.07 -18.36 -2.13
C SER A 193 0.79 -17.98 -1.42
N SER A 194 -0.12 -17.34 -2.13
CA SER A 194 -1.36 -16.82 -1.58
C SER A 194 -2.54 -17.17 -2.45
N GLU A 195 -3.62 -17.57 -1.80
CA GLU A 195 -4.95 -17.80 -2.39
C GLU A 195 -5.95 -16.90 -1.68
N ILE A 196 -6.83 -16.25 -2.42
CA ILE A 196 -7.91 -15.43 -1.88
C ILE A 196 -9.23 -16.16 -2.10
N LEU A 197 -10.01 -16.25 -1.02
CA LEU A 197 -11.30 -16.93 -1.02
C LEU A 197 -12.42 -15.92 -0.71
N LEU A 198 -13.47 -15.98 -1.50
CA LEU A 198 -14.73 -15.27 -1.30
C LEU A 198 -15.80 -16.26 -0.86
N ASN A 199 -16.29 -16.14 0.37
CA ASN A 199 -17.26 -17.08 0.95
C ASN A 199 -16.81 -18.56 0.81
N GLY A 200 -15.50 -18.81 0.96
CA GLY A 200 -14.88 -20.13 0.82
C GLY A 200 -14.55 -20.58 -0.60
N ASN A 201 -14.88 -19.78 -1.63
CA ASN A 201 -14.56 -20.09 -3.02
C ASN A 201 -13.35 -19.29 -3.48
N SER A 202 -12.40 -19.92 -4.16
CA SER A 202 -11.20 -19.25 -4.68
C SER A 202 -11.55 -18.22 -5.76
N ILE A 203 -11.10 -16.98 -5.57
CA ILE A 203 -11.17 -15.92 -6.57
C ILE A 203 -9.79 -15.50 -7.08
N PHE A 204 -8.75 -15.92 -6.39
CA PHE A 204 -7.35 -15.78 -6.79
C PHE A 204 -6.63 -17.08 -6.44
N PRO A 205 -6.16 -17.83 -7.44
CA PRO A 205 -5.50 -19.12 -7.20
C PRO A 205 -4.18 -18.94 -6.45
N ALA A 206 -3.75 -20.01 -5.78
CA ALA A 206 -2.50 -20.02 -5.03
C ALA A 206 -1.30 -19.83 -5.97
N LEU A 207 -0.81 -18.60 -6.05
CA LEU A 207 0.38 -18.21 -6.80
C LEU A 207 1.48 -17.76 -5.85
N VAL A 208 2.73 -17.88 -6.29
CA VAL A 208 3.86 -17.28 -5.57
C VAL A 208 3.74 -15.77 -5.66
N THR A 209 3.41 -15.14 -4.53
CA THR A 209 3.13 -13.71 -4.47
C THR A 209 4.29 -12.89 -3.92
N TYR A 210 5.22 -13.52 -3.21
CA TYR A 210 6.38 -12.86 -2.67
C TYR A 210 7.54 -13.83 -2.48
N ILE A 211 8.75 -13.43 -2.88
CA ILE A 211 10.00 -14.15 -2.60
C ILE A 211 11.05 -13.14 -2.18
N SER A 212 11.70 -13.39 -1.05
CA SER A 212 12.92 -12.71 -0.64
C SER A 212 14.03 -13.73 -0.40
N ASN A 213 15.19 -13.49 -0.98
CA ASN A 213 16.39 -14.30 -0.78
C ASN A 213 17.28 -13.59 0.21
N GLY A 214 17.33 -14.06 1.43
CA GLY A 214 18.03 -13.60 2.60
C GLY A 214 19.31 -12.77 2.48
N GLY A 215 19.60 -12.08 3.56
CA GLY A 215 20.74 -11.20 3.78
C GLY A 215 20.46 -9.76 3.37
N ASN A 216 20.34 -8.85 4.34
CA ASN A 216 20.28 -7.37 4.25
C ASN A 216 19.35 -6.72 3.19
N SER A 217 18.62 -7.48 2.42
CA SER A 217 17.84 -7.01 1.27
C SER A 217 16.31 -7.24 1.37
N VAL A 218 15.80 -7.58 2.54
CA VAL A 218 14.34 -7.67 2.79
C VAL A 218 13.71 -6.28 2.94
N ASN A 219 14.39 -5.29 2.46
CA ASN A 219 14.09 -3.88 2.65
C ASN A 219 13.27 -3.29 1.50
N SER A 220 12.72 -4.14 0.64
CA SER A 220 11.82 -3.70 -0.41
C SER A 220 10.41 -3.43 0.14
N SER A 221 9.80 -2.36 -0.30
CA SER A 221 8.37 -2.16 -0.08
C SER A 221 7.57 -3.31 -0.68
N PRO A 222 6.49 -3.74 -0.03
CA PRO A 222 5.71 -4.85 -0.52
C PRO A 222 5.13 -4.53 -1.91
N PRO A 223 5.20 -5.46 -2.86
CA PRO A 223 4.52 -5.27 -4.13
C PRO A 223 3.02 -5.18 -3.91
N LEU A 224 2.35 -4.30 -4.65
CA LEU A 224 0.90 -4.32 -4.77
C LEU A 224 0.52 -5.23 -5.93
N TRP A 225 -0.29 -6.23 -5.63
CA TRP A 225 -0.88 -7.15 -6.62
C TRP A 225 -2.27 -6.66 -6.99
N GLY A 226 -2.53 -6.43 -8.26
CA GLY A 226 -3.79 -5.89 -8.75
C GLY A 226 -3.67 -4.44 -9.23
N PRO A 227 -4.80 -3.71 -9.42
CA PRO A 227 -6.16 -4.18 -9.17
C PRO A 227 -6.62 -5.30 -10.11
N PHE A 228 -7.30 -6.31 -9.56
CA PHE A 228 -7.94 -7.39 -10.30
C PHE A 228 -9.45 -7.13 -10.40
N ASP A 229 -10.04 -7.36 -11.56
CA ASP A 229 -11.48 -7.30 -11.74
C ASP A 229 -12.15 -8.49 -11.04
N CYS A 230 -13.11 -8.22 -10.17
CA CYS A 230 -13.88 -9.23 -9.47
C CYS A 230 -15.09 -8.59 -8.78
N ASP A 231 -16.28 -9.08 -9.06
CA ASP A 231 -17.48 -8.66 -8.35
C ASP A 231 -17.52 -9.30 -6.95
N ILE A 232 -17.35 -8.48 -5.93
CA ILE A 232 -17.44 -8.89 -4.53
C ILE A 232 -18.73 -8.30 -3.96
N PRO A 233 -19.76 -9.14 -3.70
CA PRO A 233 -21.01 -8.67 -3.12
C PRO A 233 -20.82 -8.10 -1.71
N LYS A 234 -21.62 -7.11 -1.35
CA LYS A 234 -21.64 -6.59 0.02
C LYS A 234 -21.99 -7.68 1.02
N GLY A 235 -21.30 -7.70 2.14
CA GLY A 235 -21.51 -8.66 3.20
C GLY A 235 -20.77 -9.99 3.00
N SER A 236 -19.92 -10.10 1.99
CA SER A 236 -19.13 -11.31 1.77
C SER A 236 -18.02 -11.45 2.80
N THR A 237 -17.68 -12.69 3.13
CA THR A 237 -16.48 -13.02 3.89
C THR A 237 -15.30 -13.17 2.93
N ILE A 238 -14.21 -12.45 3.19
CA ILE A 238 -12.96 -12.56 2.46
C ILE A 238 -11.92 -13.18 3.39
N THR A 239 -11.30 -14.26 2.95
CA THR A 239 -10.19 -14.90 3.65
C THR A 239 -9.00 -15.09 2.73
N MET A 240 -7.81 -15.20 3.31
CA MET A 240 -6.59 -15.56 2.59
C MET A 240 -5.92 -16.75 3.24
N GLN A 241 -5.34 -17.60 2.43
CA GLN A 241 -4.56 -18.77 2.85
C GLN A 241 -3.45 -19.05 1.85
N GLY A 242 -2.56 -19.97 2.18
CA GLY A 242 -1.53 -20.41 1.26
C GLY A 242 -0.45 -21.25 1.90
N TYR A 243 0.76 -21.18 1.32
CA TYR A 243 1.93 -21.86 1.80
C TYR A 243 3.07 -20.87 1.97
N ALA A 244 3.81 -20.98 3.05
CA ALA A 244 5.01 -20.19 3.28
C ALA A 244 6.24 -21.09 3.40
N ALA A 245 7.30 -20.73 2.71
CA ALA A 245 8.62 -21.31 2.85
C ALA A 245 9.51 -20.31 3.61
N VAL A 246 10.00 -20.70 4.77
CA VAL A 246 10.77 -19.80 5.67
C VAL A 246 11.97 -20.51 6.23
N GLY A 247 13.07 -19.76 6.46
CA GLY A 247 14.26 -20.30 7.11
C GLY A 247 14.14 -20.43 8.63
N ALA A 248 13.20 -19.70 9.24
CA ALA A 248 12.96 -19.68 10.69
C ALA A 248 11.54 -19.16 10.96
N SER A 249 11.09 -19.19 12.23
CA SER A 249 9.83 -18.54 12.63
C SER A 249 9.80 -17.09 12.18
N LEU A 250 8.70 -16.69 11.54
CA LEU A 250 8.54 -15.39 10.93
C LEU A 250 7.09 -14.91 11.06
N SER A 251 6.92 -13.60 11.06
CA SER A 251 5.63 -12.97 10.83
C SER A 251 5.63 -12.25 9.50
N PHE A 252 4.47 -12.23 8.84
CA PHE A 252 4.22 -11.35 7.70
C PHE A 252 2.88 -10.66 7.87
N GLN A 253 2.65 -9.66 7.06
CA GLN A 253 1.46 -8.83 7.11
C GLN A 253 0.77 -8.79 5.77
N ILE A 254 -0.55 -8.72 5.80
CA ILE A 254 -1.42 -8.65 4.64
C ILE A 254 -2.19 -7.33 4.69
N ALA A 255 -2.19 -6.60 3.59
CA ALA A 255 -3.12 -5.51 3.34
C ALA A 255 -4.01 -5.88 2.16
N PHE A 256 -5.31 -5.65 2.28
CA PHE A 256 -6.28 -5.88 1.22
C PHE A 256 -7.05 -4.60 0.94
N TYR A 257 -7.31 -4.33 -0.33
CA TYR A 257 -7.97 -3.12 -0.81
C TYR A 257 -9.13 -3.51 -1.71
N GLY A 258 -10.35 -3.18 -1.29
CA GLY A 258 -11.54 -3.29 -2.13
C GLY A 258 -11.77 -1.97 -2.87
N ILE A 259 -12.19 -2.03 -4.12
CA ILE A 259 -12.42 -0.87 -4.99
C ILE A 259 -13.85 -0.97 -5.55
N SER A 260 -14.69 -0.03 -5.16
CA SER A 260 -16.11 0.04 -5.58
C SER A 260 -16.32 0.92 -6.80
#